data_7ff3f8f18e287c9bed55c3826299e6ea
#
_entry.id   7ff3f8f18e287c9bed55c3826299e6ea
#
_cell.length_a   1.000
_cell.length_b   1.000
_cell.length_c   1.000
_cell.angle_alpha   90.00
_cell.angle_beta   90.00
_cell.angle_gamma   90.00
#
_symmetry.space_group_name_H-M   'P 1'
#
loop_
_entity.id
_entity.type
_entity.pdbx_description
1 polymer ?
#
loop_
_entity_poly.entity_id
_entity_poly.type
_entity_poly.pdbx_seq_one_letter_code
_entity_poly.pdbx_strand_id
1 'polypeptide(L)'
;TIEFPDAVEGRRTALAKWIASKDNPLTTRTIVNRLWLWHFGQAIAGNPNNFGSTGKKPMHPELLDWLAATLVEKKWSLKEMHRVIMMSEAYRRSSQFSVLSSQPGTSSKLSTEHSALSTKTAVSREDLESHHAVFKPRRLMAEEMRDAMLSITGELNPTLGGIPNRPEINIEVAMQPRQVMGTFASAWVPNALPEQRHRRSLYALKIRGLRDPFMEVFNEPAPDFSCEAREVSTVTPQVFSLFNGQGSYDRALALANRVLKEKAADPISRVFELTFGRKPTMDEKTACEDHWKQMEAKQAKLTFTKSKPPLEVRRDAVEENTGEKFSFNEKLPGYTEFVPDLQPVDCDAQTRALADVCLVLLNSNEFSYVY
;
A
#
# COMPACT_ATOMS: atom_id res chain seq x y z
N THR A 1 -19.15 12.72 -33.58
CA THR A 1 -18.92 14.17 -33.31
C THR A 1 -20.00 14.64 -32.38
N ILE A 2 -19.61 15.26 -31.28
CA ILE A 2 -20.55 15.85 -30.34
C ILE A 2 -20.70 17.30 -30.71
N GLU A 3 -21.94 17.72 -30.88
CA GLU A 3 -22.26 19.14 -30.98
C GLU A 3 -22.27 19.71 -29.54
N PHE A 4 -21.35 20.61 -29.28
CA PHE A 4 -21.37 21.39 -28.07
C PHE A 4 -22.33 22.57 -28.24
N PRO A 5 -23.17 22.88 -27.25
CA PRO A 5 -24.00 24.07 -27.29
C PRO A 5 -23.16 25.34 -27.42
N ASP A 6 -23.59 26.27 -28.23
CA ASP A 6 -22.94 27.60 -28.39
C ASP A 6 -23.00 28.38 -27.08
N ALA A 7 -24.11 28.26 -26.34
CA ALA A 7 -24.25 28.83 -25.00
C ALA A 7 -23.43 28.05 -23.97
N VAL A 8 -22.98 28.75 -22.92
CA VAL A 8 -22.21 28.13 -21.81
C VAL A 8 -23.06 27.13 -21.05
N GLU A 9 -24.38 27.43 -20.97
CA GLU A 9 -25.37 26.52 -20.41
C GLU A 9 -25.43 25.22 -21.23
N GLY A 10 -25.34 24.10 -20.54
CA GLY A 10 -25.42 22.77 -21.16
C GLY A 10 -24.08 22.20 -21.65
N ARG A 11 -23.01 22.95 -21.78
CA ARG A 11 -21.69 22.43 -22.20
C ARG A 11 -21.17 21.34 -21.27
N ARG A 12 -21.30 21.51 -19.96
CA ARG A 12 -20.91 20.48 -18.97
C ARG A 12 -21.73 19.22 -19.12
N THR A 13 -23.03 19.36 -19.35
CA THR A 13 -23.94 18.22 -19.57
C THR A 13 -23.61 17.50 -20.89
N ALA A 14 -23.30 18.22 -21.96
CA ALA A 14 -22.89 17.63 -23.23
C ALA A 14 -21.57 16.86 -23.08
N LEU A 15 -20.58 17.43 -22.39
CA LEU A 15 -19.32 16.75 -22.06
C LEU A 15 -19.53 15.50 -21.22
N ALA A 16 -20.35 15.57 -20.18
CA ALA A 16 -20.66 14.42 -19.32
C ALA A 16 -21.33 13.28 -20.10
N LYS A 17 -22.29 13.60 -20.99
CA LYS A 17 -22.93 12.62 -21.87
C LYS A 17 -21.92 11.97 -22.82
N TRP A 18 -20.98 12.74 -23.33
CA TRP A 18 -19.93 12.20 -24.19
C TRP A 18 -18.96 11.29 -23.43
N ILE A 19 -18.50 11.70 -22.27
CA ILE A 19 -17.62 10.87 -21.42
C ILE A 19 -18.28 9.51 -21.16
N ALA A 20 -19.57 9.49 -20.87
CA ALA A 20 -20.31 8.26 -20.58
C ALA A 20 -20.87 7.55 -21.84
N SER A 21 -20.65 8.07 -23.03
CA SER A 21 -21.15 7.48 -24.27
C SER A 21 -20.41 6.17 -24.59
N LYS A 22 -21.15 5.16 -25.05
CA LYS A 22 -20.57 3.92 -25.60
C LYS A 22 -19.72 4.18 -26.86
N ASP A 23 -19.97 5.28 -27.54
CA ASP A 23 -19.28 5.67 -28.78
C ASP A 23 -17.99 6.43 -28.49
N ASN A 24 -17.71 6.73 -27.22
CA ASN A 24 -16.43 7.30 -26.80
C ASN A 24 -15.39 6.19 -26.59
N PRO A 25 -14.41 6.03 -27.47
CA PRO A 25 -13.46 4.94 -27.37
C PRO A 25 -12.41 5.13 -26.25
N LEU A 26 -12.28 6.36 -25.72
CA LEU A 26 -11.22 6.69 -24.78
C LEU A 26 -11.58 6.32 -23.33
N THR A 27 -12.80 6.64 -22.89
CA THR A 27 -13.19 6.45 -21.49
C THR A 27 -13.13 4.98 -21.07
N THR A 28 -13.71 4.09 -21.89
CA THR A 28 -13.72 2.64 -21.58
C THR A 28 -12.33 2.06 -21.61
N ARG A 29 -11.51 2.36 -22.63
CA ARG A 29 -10.12 1.89 -22.71
C ARG A 29 -9.28 2.41 -21.54
N THR A 30 -9.42 3.67 -21.17
CA THR A 30 -8.68 4.25 -20.03
C THR A 30 -9.00 3.51 -18.73
N ILE A 31 -10.29 3.25 -18.45
CA ILE A 31 -10.71 2.58 -17.22
C ILE A 31 -10.19 1.14 -17.18
N VAL A 32 -10.42 0.35 -18.24
CA VAL A 32 -10.01 -1.07 -18.24
C VAL A 32 -8.50 -1.23 -18.26
N ASN A 33 -7.75 -0.33 -18.92
CA ASN A 33 -6.30 -0.32 -18.89
C ASN A 33 -5.74 -0.07 -17.48
N ARG A 34 -6.41 0.82 -16.71
CA ARG A 34 -6.07 1.06 -15.29
C ARG A 34 -6.43 -0.11 -14.39
N LEU A 35 -7.59 -0.74 -14.60
CA LEU A 35 -7.96 -1.96 -13.87
C LEU A 35 -6.93 -3.06 -14.11
N TRP A 36 -6.52 -3.25 -15.36
CA TRP A 36 -5.47 -4.19 -15.72
C TRP A 36 -4.13 -3.87 -15.04
N LEU A 37 -3.70 -2.61 -15.10
CA LEU A 37 -2.49 -2.12 -14.41
C LEU A 37 -2.51 -2.46 -12.91
N TRP A 38 -3.63 -2.26 -12.25
CA TRP A 38 -3.74 -2.54 -10.81
C TRP A 38 -3.67 -4.03 -10.46
N HIS A 39 -4.16 -4.89 -11.35
CA HIS A 39 -4.07 -6.34 -11.15
C HIS A 39 -2.69 -6.90 -11.48
N PHE A 40 -2.08 -6.46 -12.57
CA PHE A 40 -0.85 -7.05 -13.09
C PHE A 40 0.42 -6.20 -12.86
N GLY A 41 0.28 -5.00 -12.31
CA GLY A 41 1.40 -4.08 -12.13
C GLY A 41 1.92 -3.44 -13.41
N GLN A 42 1.38 -3.84 -14.58
CA GLN A 42 1.74 -3.33 -15.90
C GLN A 42 0.49 -3.13 -16.75
N ALA A 43 0.38 -1.96 -17.41
CA ALA A 43 -0.76 -1.65 -18.26
C ALA A 43 -0.65 -2.32 -19.65
N ILE A 44 -1.79 -2.62 -20.28
CA ILE A 44 -1.83 -3.10 -21.68
C ILE A 44 -1.32 -2.01 -22.64
N ALA A 45 -1.75 -0.75 -22.44
CA ALA A 45 -1.18 0.42 -23.08
C ALA A 45 -0.30 1.15 -22.06
N GLY A 46 1.00 1.25 -22.32
CA GLY A 46 2.03 1.65 -21.36
C GLY A 46 1.92 3.07 -20.81
N ASN A 47 1.14 3.95 -21.47
CA ASN A 47 0.82 5.29 -20.94
C ASN A 47 -0.69 5.36 -20.64
N PRO A 48 -1.14 5.09 -19.39
CA PRO A 48 -2.56 5.00 -19.06
C PRO A 48 -3.41 6.23 -19.36
N ASN A 49 -2.80 7.41 -19.44
CA ASN A 49 -3.49 8.66 -19.75
C ASN A 49 -3.25 9.15 -21.21
N ASN A 50 -2.41 8.47 -21.99
CA ASN A 50 -2.06 8.92 -23.31
C ASN A 50 -2.29 7.84 -24.37
N PHE A 51 -3.46 7.88 -25.00
CA PHE A 51 -3.83 7.03 -26.14
C PHE A 51 -3.63 7.72 -27.48
N GLY A 52 -2.94 8.86 -27.49
CA GLY A 52 -2.62 9.63 -28.69
C GLY A 52 -1.42 9.06 -29.47
N SER A 53 -1.01 9.80 -30.50
CA SER A 53 0.10 9.41 -31.39
C SER A 53 1.46 9.30 -30.70
N THR A 54 1.64 10.03 -29.61
CA THR A 54 2.88 10.03 -28.78
C THR A 54 2.83 9.01 -27.66
N GLY A 55 1.68 8.38 -27.40
CA GLY A 55 1.52 7.35 -26.39
C GLY A 55 2.11 6.00 -26.83
N LYS A 56 2.49 5.19 -25.84
CA LYS A 56 2.91 3.81 -26.10
C LYS A 56 1.72 3.00 -26.60
N LYS A 57 1.88 2.33 -27.73
CA LYS A 57 0.84 1.48 -28.29
C LYS A 57 0.57 0.28 -27.37
N PRO A 58 -0.68 -0.20 -27.29
CA PRO A 58 -1.00 -1.38 -26.54
C PRO A 58 -0.31 -2.62 -27.12
N MET A 59 0.21 -3.49 -26.26
CA MET A 59 0.82 -4.77 -26.66
C MET A 59 -0.24 -5.75 -27.18
N HIS A 60 -1.45 -5.68 -26.63
CA HIS A 60 -2.59 -6.52 -26.99
C HIS A 60 -3.82 -5.64 -27.27
N PRO A 61 -3.89 -5.00 -28.45
CA PRO A 61 -4.98 -4.07 -28.78
C PRO A 61 -6.35 -4.74 -28.76
N GLU A 62 -6.46 -5.97 -29.25
CA GLU A 62 -7.71 -6.73 -29.27
C GLU A 62 -8.22 -7.03 -27.84
N LEU A 63 -7.33 -7.35 -26.92
CA LEU A 63 -7.67 -7.56 -25.52
C LEU A 63 -8.17 -6.26 -24.87
N LEU A 64 -7.50 -5.14 -25.14
CA LEU A 64 -7.92 -3.84 -24.64
C LEU A 64 -9.32 -3.47 -25.13
N ASP A 65 -9.58 -3.71 -26.42
CA ASP A 65 -10.87 -3.40 -27.04
C ASP A 65 -11.98 -4.34 -26.55
N TRP A 66 -11.66 -5.62 -26.37
CA TRP A 66 -12.60 -6.58 -25.78
C TRP A 66 -12.98 -6.23 -24.35
N LEU A 67 -12.00 -5.87 -23.51
CA LEU A 67 -12.27 -5.42 -22.14
C LEU A 67 -13.11 -4.14 -22.11
N ALA A 68 -12.82 -3.20 -23.02
CA ALA A 68 -13.58 -1.96 -23.14
C ALA A 68 -15.05 -2.21 -23.54
N ALA A 69 -15.29 -3.09 -24.50
CA ALA A 69 -16.64 -3.51 -24.90
C ALA A 69 -17.36 -4.24 -23.76
N THR A 70 -16.67 -5.16 -23.07
CA THR A 70 -17.21 -5.92 -21.92
C THR A 70 -17.62 -4.99 -20.80
N LEU A 71 -16.89 -3.91 -20.51
CA LEU A 71 -17.28 -2.92 -19.51
C LEU A 71 -18.66 -2.30 -19.82
N VAL A 72 -18.90 -1.95 -21.10
CA VAL A 72 -20.19 -1.41 -21.54
C VAL A 72 -21.30 -2.47 -21.42
N GLU A 73 -21.06 -3.69 -21.87
CA GLU A 73 -21.99 -4.82 -21.75
C GLU A 73 -22.37 -5.12 -20.30
N LYS A 74 -21.40 -5.05 -19.39
CA LYS A 74 -21.60 -5.20 -17.94
C LYS A 74 -22.14 -3.93 -17.27
N LYS A 75 -22.68 -2.98 -18.03
CA LYS A 75 -23.32 -1.73 -17.54
C LYS A 75 -22.37 -0.93 -16.63
N TRP A 76 -21.11 -0.81 -17.02
CA TRP A 76 -20.07 -0.08 -16.29
C TRP A 76 -19.77 -0.63 -14.88
N SER A 77 -20.05 -1.90 -14.63
CA SER A 77 -19.79 -2.55 -13.35
C SER A 77 -18.31 -2.86 -13.19
N LEU A 78 -17.61 -2.09 -12.39
CA LEU A 78 -16.20 -2.35 -12.07
C LEU A 78 -16.04 -3.70 -11.35
N LYS A 79 -16.99 -4.07 -10.49
CA LYS A 79 -16.97 -5.36 -9.79
C LYS A 79 -16.99 -6.55 -10.75
N GLU A 80 -17.80 -6.49 -11.80
CA GLU A 80 -17.83 -7.54 -12.82
C GLU A 80 -16.52 -7.56 -13.63
N MET A 81 -15.93 -6.39 -13.92
CA MET A 81 -14.63 -6.33 -14.60
C MET A 81 -13.51 -6.94 -13.75
N HIS A 82 -13.45 -6.65 -12.44
CA HIS A 82 -12.52 -7.32 -11.54
C HIS A 82 -12.72 -8.84 -11.58
N ARG A 83 -13.96 -9.32 -11.56
CA ARG A 83 -14.25 -10.75 -11.65
C ARG A 83 -13.75 -11.35 -12.97
N VAL A 84 -14.01 -10.71 -14.10
CA VAL A 84 -13.54 -11.17 -15.42
C VAL A 84 -12.03 -11.29 -15.46
N ILE A 85 -11.31 -10.29 -14.95
CA ILE A 85 -9.84 -10.30 -14.91
C ILE A 85 -9.33 -11.40 -13.97
N MET A 86 -9.83 -11.48 -12.74
CA MET A 86 -9.36 -12.42 -11.72
C MET A 86 -9.69 -13.89 -12.05
N MET A 87 -10.74 -14.14 -12.84
CA MET A 87 -11.11 -15.48 -13.30
C MET A 87 -10.36 -15.90 -14.56
N SER A 88 -9.56 -15.03 -15.16
CA SER A 88 -8.79 -15.33 -16.36
C SER A 88 -7.62 -16.26 -16.08
N GLU A 89 -7.21 -17.03 -17.11
CA GLU A 89 -5.98 -17.83 -17.03
C GLU A 89 -4.73 -16.97 -16.83
N ALA A 90 -4.72 -15.73 -17.37
CA ALA A 90 -3.62 -14.81 -17.15
C ALA A 90 -3.41 -14.49 -15.67
N TYR A 91 -4.49 -14.29 -14.90
CA TYR A 91 -4.42 -13.99 -13.47
C TYR A 91 -3.99 -15.21 -12.62
N ARG A 92 -4.29 -16.41 -13.08
CA ARG A 92 -3.91 -17.67 -12.41
C ARG A 92 -2.46 -18.08 -12.65
N ARG A 93 -1.79 -17.47 -13.63
CA ARG A 93 -0.38 -17.71 -13.89
C ARG A 93 0.43 -17.11 -12.74
N SER A 94 1.06 -18.00 -11.96
CA SER A 94 1.91 -17.57 -10.87
C SER A 94 3.31 -17.18 -11.37
N SER A 95 4.04 -16.47 -10.53
CA SER A 95 5.46 -16.21 -10.71
C SER A 95 6.35 -17.46 -10.56
N GLN A 96 5.80 -18.63 -10.27
CA GLN A 96 6.54 -19.89 -10.02
C GLN A 96 7.43 -20.32 -11.17
N PHE A 97 7.21 -19.81 -12.38
CA PHE A 97 8.13 -20.03 -13.49
C PHE A 97 9.54 -19.44 -13.23
N SER A 98 9.68 -18.51 -12.28
CA SER A 98 10.96 -17.89 -11.92
C SER A 98 11.82 -18.73 -10.98
N VAL A 99 11.23 -19.67 -10.25
CA VAL A 99 11.96 -20.51 -9.27
C VAL A 99 12.61 -21.71 -9.95
N LEU A 100 12.03 -22.22 -11.01
CA LEU A 100 12.57 -23.37 -11.76
C LEU A 100 13.78 -23.03 -12.64
N SER A 101 13.98 -21.77 -13.02
CA SER A 101 15.09 -21.36 -13.86
C SER A 101 16.36 -20.94 -13.09
N SER A 102 16.28 -20.78 -11.77
CA SER A 102 17.39 -20.30 -10.93
C SER A 102 18.07 -21.38 -10.08
N GLN A 103 17.61 -22.65 -10.15
CA GLN A 103 18.32 -23.76 -9.49
C GLN A 103 19.05 -24.65 -10.51
N PRO A 104 20.37 -24.62 -10.55
CA PRO A 104 21.13 -25.63 -11.30
C PRO A 104 21.11 -26.95 -10.52
N GLY A 105 20.31 -27.91 -10.99
CA GLY A 105 20.53 -29.31 -10.62
C GLY A 105 19.42 -30.07 -9.90
N THR A 106 18.14 -29.77 -10.09
CA THR A 106 17.09 -30.73 -9.67
C THR A 106 16.14 -31.05 -10.83
N SER A 107 16.44 -32.16 -11.48
CA SER A 107 15.55 -32.83 -12.41
C SER A 107 14.38 -33.46 -11.65
N SER A 108 13.26 -32.76 -11.54
CA SER A 108 12.01 -33.38 -11.14
C SER A 108 11.09 -33.49 -12.36
N LYS A 109 10.78 -34.74 -12.70
CA LYS A 109 9.82 -35.15 -13.72
C LYS A 109 8.44 -34.61 -13.31
N LEU A 110 8.00 -33.51 -13.91
CA LEU A 110 6.60 -33.11 -13.91
C LEU A 110 6.08 -33.21 -15.34
N SER A 111 5.08 -34.07 -15.47
CA SER A 111 4.34 -34.52 -16.64
C SER A 111 4.15 -33.53 -17.77
N THR A 112 4.65 -33.89 -18.85
CA THR A 112 4.48 -33.87 -20.29
C THR A 112 3.04 -33.57 -20.77
N GLU A 113 2.60 -32.31 -20.75
CA GLU A 113 1.49 -31.95 -21.65
C GLU A 113 1.53 -30.46 -22.12
N HIS A 114 2.49 -29.66 -21.70
CA HIS A 114 2.67 -28.27 -22.21
C HIS A 114 4.04 -28.05 -22.86
N SER A 115 4.67 -29.11 -23.36
CA SER A 115 6.03 -29.08 -23.96
C SER A 115 6.04 -28.78 -25.46
N ALA A 116 5.06 -28.03 -25.99
CA ALA A 116 5.05 -27.66 -27.41
C ALA A 116 5.64 -26.29 -27.74
N LEU A 117 6.29 -25.61 -26.79
CA LEU A 117 6.97 -24.32 -27.02
C LEU A 117 8.48 -24.38 -26.81
N SER A 118 9.07 -25.55 -27.02
CA SER A 118 10.53 -25.71 -27.04
C SER A 118 11.04 -25.71 -28.47
N THR A 119 11.16 -24.54 -29.08
CA THR A 119 11.97 -24.38 -30.29
C THR A 119 12.65 -23.03 -30.38
N LYS A 120 13.93 -23.01 -30.04
CA LYS A 120 15.01 -22.28 -30.73
C LYS A 120 15.21 -20.79 -30.50
N THR A 121 14.48 -20.09 -29.65
CA THR A 121 14.93 -18.79 -29.16
C THR A 121 14.61 -18.71 -27.67
N ALA A 122 15.59 -18.55 -26.81
CA ALA A 122 15.36 -18.33 -25.38
C ALA A 122 14.61 -17.00 -25.26
N VAL A 123 13.30 -17.07 -25.08
CA VAL A 123 12.46 -15.89 -24.82
C VAL A 123 12.93 -15.31 -23.49
N SER A 124 13.29 -14.05 -23.48
CA SER A 124 13.76 -13.40 -22.25
C SER A 124 12.62 -13.34 -21.24
N ARG A 125 12.95 -13.34 -19.94
CA ARG A 125 11.96 -13.15 -18.88
C ARG A 125 11.23 -11.81 -19.06
N GLU A 126 11.95 -10.79 -19.49
CA GLU A 126 11.42 -9.46 -19.74
C GLU A 126 10.35 -9.46 -20.86
N ASP A 127 10.57 -10.25 -21.90
CA ASP A 127 9.57 -10.45 -22.96
C ASP A 127 8.32 -11.18 -22.43
N LEU A 128 8.50 -12.23 -21.61
CA LEU A 128 7.38 -12.94 -20.99
C LEU A 128 6.57 -12.04 -20.05
N GLU A 129 7.24 -11.21 -19.25
CA GLU A 129 6.59 -10.24 -18.36
C GLU A 129 5.86 -9.15 -19.18
N SER A 130 6.49 -8.63 -20.25
CA SER A 130 5.89 -7.60 -21.09
C SER A 130 4.62 -8.08 -21.82
N HIS A 131 4.56 -9.36 -22.16
CA HIS A 131 3.41 -9.99 -22.79
C HIS A 131 2.40 -10.60 -21.80
N HIS A 132 2.53 -10.32 -20.51
CA HIS A 132 1.69 -10.91 -19.45
C HIS A 132 1.65 -12.45 -19.47
N ALA A 133 2.69 -13.09 -19.99
CA ALA A 133 2.81 -14.54 -20.03
C ALA A 133 3.19 -15.13 -18.67
N VAL A 134 3.83 -14.33 -17.81
CA VAL A 134 4.15 -14.62 -16.42
C VAL A 134 3.75 -13.42 -15.56
N PHE A 135 3.42 -13.67 -14.28
CA PHE A 135 3.16 -12.61 -13.33
C PHE A 135 4.48 -11.93 -12.95
N LYS A 136 4.54 -10.61 -13.08
CA LYS A 136 5.66 -9.82 -12.60
C LYS A 136 5.47 -9.52 -11.12
N PRO A 137 6.36 -9.98 -10.23
CA PRO A 137 6.27 -9.62 -8.82
C PRO A 137 6.18 -8.11 -8.66
N ARG A 138 5.18 -7.65 -7.93
CA ARG A 138 5.03 -6.22 -7.64
C ARG A 138 5.10 -5.97 -6.15
N ARG A 139 5.76 -4.87 -5.78
CA ARG A 139 5.74 -4.41 -4.40
C ARG A 139 4.34 -3.89 -4.04
N LEU A 140 3.94 -4.10 -2.79
CA LEU A 140 2.75 -3.48 -2.24
C LEU A 140 2.89 -1.94 -2.30
N MET A 141 1.81 -1.26 -2.64
CA MET A 141 1.73 0.19 -2.52
C MET A 141 1.70 0.61 -1.05
N ALA A 142 2.00 1.87 -0.76
CA ALA A 142 2.05 2.39 0.60
C ALA A 142 0.78 2.07 1.41
N GLU A 143 -0.38 2.30 0.80
CA GLU A 143 -1.68 2.04 1.41
C GLU A 143 -1.95 0.54 1.60
N GLU A 144 -1.55 -0.30 0.62
CA GLU A 144 -1.68 -1.75 0.73
C GLU A 144 -0.80 -2.30 1.86
N MET A 145 0.42 -1.78 2.00
CA MET A 145 1.35 -2.19 3.04
C MET A 145 0.82 -1.84 4.44
N ARG A 146 0.34 -0.60 4.63
CA ARG A 146 -0.27 -0.21 5.90
C ARG A 146 -1.52 -1.04 6.22
N ASP A 147 -2.40 -1.23 5.25
CA ASP A 147 -3.63 -2.00 5.43
C ASP A 147 -3.33 -3.49 5.69
N ALA A 148 -2.29 -4.06 5.05
CA ALA A 148 -1.82 -5.42 5.32
C ALA A 148 -1.30 -5.56 6.75
N MET A 149 -0.46 -4.63 7.22
CA MET A 149 0.02 -4.62 8.61
C MET A 149 -1.15 -4.57 9.62
N LEU A 150 -2.13 -3.70 9.41
CA LEU A 150 -3.33 -3.62 10.25
C LEU A 150 -4.19 -4.89 10.19
N SER A 151 -4.25 -5.54 9.04
CA SER A 151 -5.04 -6.76 8.85
C SER A 151 -4.44 -7.94 9.62
N ILE A 152 -3.13 -8.15 9.54
CA ILE A 152 -2.46 -9.26 10.21
C ILE A 152 -2.44 -9.09 11.74
N THR A 153 -2.48 -7.85 12.24
CA THR A 153 -2.62 -7.57 13.68
C THR A 153 -4.05 -7.77 14.18
N GLY A 154 -5.03 -7.82 13.27
CA GLY A 154 -6.45 -7.85 13.61
C GLY A 154 -7.03 -6.50 14.00
N GLU A 155 -6.30 -5.42 13.80
CA GLU A 155 -6.70 -4.05 14.16
C GLU A 155 -7.39 -3.30 13.01
N LEU A 156 -7.37 -3.86 11.79
CA LEU A 156 -8.00 -3.21 10.65
C LEU A 156 -9.50 -3.05 10.84
N ASN A 157 -9.96 -1.81 10.83
CA ASN A 157 -11.37 -1.49 10.83
C ASN A 157 -11.91 -1.50 9.38
N PRO A 158 -12.76 -2.48 9.00
CA PRO A 158 -13.25 -2.65 7.64
C PRO A 158 -14.44 -1.74 7.29
N THR A 159 -14.88 -0.87 8.18
CA THR A 159 -16.06 -0.01 7.98
C THR A 159 -15.93 0.82 6.71
N LEU A 160 -16.94 0.74 5.85
CA LEU A 160 -17.00 1.42 4.56
C LEU A 160 -17.69 2.78 4.67
N GLY A 161 -17.21 3.75 3.88
CA GLY A 161 -17.82 5.07 3.78
C GLY A 161 -17.61 5.96 5.01
N GLY A 162 -18.41 7.01 5.12
CA GLY A 162 -18.36 7.95 6.22
C GLY A 162 -17.28 9.04 6.10
N ILE A 163 -17.04 9.73 7.20
CA ILE A 163 -16.08 10.84 7.29
C ILE A 163 -14.65 10.27 7.19
N PRO A 164 -13.74 10.93 6.46
CA PRO A 164 -12.33 10.54 6.42
C PRO A 164 -11.73 10.52 7.82
N ASN A 165 -10.91 9.50 8.07
CA ASN A 165 -10.18 9.39 9.33
C ASN A 165 -8.82 10.10 9.24
N ARG A 166 -8.29 10.47 10.41
CA ARG A 166 -6.95 11.01 10.59
C ARG A 166 -6.08 9.95 11.25
N PRO A 167 -5.28 9.20 10.50
CA PRO A 167 -4.30 8.28 11.08
C PRO A 167 -3.23 9.04 11.86
N GLU A 168 -2.51 8.35 12.71
CA GLU A 168 -1.30 8.85 13.33
C GLU A 168 -0.19 8.94 12.28
N ILE A 169 0.55 10.05 12.29
CA ILE A 169 1.72 10.28 11.46
C ILE A 169 2.89 10.70 12.34
N ASN A 170 4.09 10.76 11.79
CA ASN A 170 5.25 11.22 12.53
C ASN A 170 4.96 12.57 13.22
N ILE A 171 5.22 12.64 14.54
CA ILE A 171 4.86 13.80 15.37
C ILE A 171 5.56 15.10 14.93
N GLU A 172 6.80 15.01 14.46
CA GLU A 172 7.54 16.18 14.01
C GLU A 172 6.88 16.79 12.77
N VAL A 173 6.45 15.95 11.83
CA VAL A 173 5.72 16.36 10.62
C VAL A 173 4.32 16.88 10.99
N ALA A 174 3.64 16.21 11.91
CA ALA A 174 2.33 16.61 12.41
C ALA A 174 2.33 18.03 12.99
N MET A 175 3.43 18.40 13.66
CA MET A 175 3.59 19.68 14.37
C MET A 175 4.26 20.76 13.53
N GLN A 176 4.74 20.47 12.32
CA GLN A 176 5.36 21.51 11.48
C GLN A 176 4.39 22.64 11.18
N PRO A 177 4.81 23.92 11.39
CA PRO A 177 4.00 25.06 10.96
C PRO A 177 3.88 25.07 9.43
N ARG A 178 2.65 25.14 8.95
CA ARG A 178 2.34 25.23 7.52
C ARG A 178 1.56 26.49 7.26
N GLN A 179 2.03 27.29 6.33
CA GLN A 179 1.34 28.49 5.91
C GLN A 179 0.44 28.19 4.71
N VAL A 180 -0.82 28.56 4.78
CA VAL A 180 -1.81 28.38 3.73
C VAL A 180 -2.55 29.71 3.56
N MET A 181 -2.39 30.36 2.42
CA MET A 181 -3.03 31.66 2.11
C MET A 181 -2.83 32.73 3.21
N GLY A 182 -1.61 32.86 3.71
CA GLY A 182 -1.27 33.85 4.73
C GLY A 182 -1.69 33.50 6.16
N THR A 183 -2.26 32.34 6.39
CA THR A 183 -2.63 31.85 7.73
C THR A 183 -1.91 30.55 8.07
N PHE A 184 -1.64 30.34 9.37
CA PHE A 184 -1.04 29.08 9.82
C PHE A 184 -2.12 27.99 9.94
N ALA A 185 -1.93 26.91 9.20
CA ALA A 185 -2.77 25.74 9.33
C ALA A 185 -2.54 25.07 10.70
N SER A 186 -3.60 24.59 11.32
CA SER A 186 -3.54 23.83 12.56
C SER A 186 -2.64 22.61 12.43
N ALA A 187 -2.00 22.22 13.52
CA ALA A 187 -1.25 20.97 13.60
C ALA A 187 -2.14 19.76 13.25
N TRP A 188 -1.53 18.71 12.73
CA TRP A 188 -2.25 17.46 12.52
C TRP A 188 -2.48 16.75 13.85
N VAL A 189 -3.74 16.56 14.21
CA VAL A 189 -4.14 15.76 15.36
C VAL A 189 -4.88 14.55 14.85
N PRO A 190 -4.41 13.31 15.17
CA PRO A 190 -5.07 12.08 14.76
C PRO A 190 -6.42 11.90 15.46
N ASN A 191 -7.25 11.00 14.95
CA ASN A 191 -8.48 10.62 15.66
C ASN A 191 -8.18 10.04 17.04
N ALA A 192 -9.04 10.29 18.01
CA ALA A 192 -8.81 9.94 19.40
C ALA A 192 -8.68 8.44 19.65
N LEU A 193 -9.52 7.63 19.00
CA LEU A 193 -9.59 6.19 19.24
C LEU A 193 -8.85 5.37 18.17
N PRO A 194 -8.17 4.26 18.56
CA PRO A 194 -7.46 3.38 17.64
C PRO A 194 -8.34 2.88 16.49
N GLU A 195 -9.56 2.41 16.77
CA GLU A 195 -10.47 1.91 15.75
C GLU A 195 -10.86 2.97 14.71
N GLN A 196 -10.79 4.25 15.04
CA GLN A 196 -11.00 5.34 14.10
C GLN A 196 -9.76 5.52 13.22
N ARG A 197 -8.56 5.42 13.80
CA ARG A 197 -7.27 5.57 13.09
C ARG A 197 -6.96 4.38 12.21
N HIS A 198 -7.40 3.18 12.60
CA HIS A 198 -7.09 1.91 11.94
C HIS A 198 -8.03 1.56 10.79
N ARG A 199 -8.78 2.52 10.26
CA ARG A 199 -9.54 2.31 9.03
C ARG A 199 -8.60 2.14 7.84
N ARG A 200 -9.13 1.53 6.77
CA ARG A 200 -8.37 1.37 5.52
C ARG A 200 -7.81 2.71 5.05
N SER A 201 -6.59 2.69 4.52
CA SER A 201 -5.86 3.87 4.04
C SER A 201 -6.61 4.65 2.95
N LEU A 202 -7.55 3.98 2.24
CA LEU A 202 -8.48 4.61 1.31
C LEU A 202 -9.31 5.74 1.96
N TYR A 203 -9.60 5.63 3.26
CA TYR A 203 -10.40 6.61 4.02
C TYR A 203 -9.55 7.63 4.77
N ALA A 204 -8.22 7.55 4.66
CA ALA A 204 -7.34 8.52 5.31
C ALA A 204 -7.49 9.90 4.66
N LEU A 205 -7.63 10.93 5.50
CA LEU A 205 -7.72 12.32 5.05
C LEU A 205 -6.41 12.72 4.34
N LYS A 206 -6.53 13.22 3.12
CA LYS A 206 -5.41 13.77 2.35
C LYS A 206 -5.47 15.29 2.36
N ILE A 207 -4.38 15.91 2.79
CA ILE A 207 -4.26 17.37 2.86
C ILE A 207 -3.09 17.81 1.96
N ARG A 208 -3.34 18.79 1.11
CA ARG A 208 -2.28 19.43 0.31
C ARG A 208 -1.25 20.05 1.25
N GLY A 209 0.03 19.90 0.89
CA GLY A 209 1.14 20.44 1.69
C GLY A 209 1.40 19.70 3.02
N LEU A 210 0.72 18.57 3.28
CA LEU A 210 1.04 17.67 4.39
C LEU A 210 0.98 16.23 3.90
N ARG A 211 2.13 15.58 3.82
CA ARG A 211 2.26 14.18 3.44
C ARG A 211 2.65 13.34 4.64
N ASP A 212 2.07 12.18 4.75
CA ASP A 212 2.53 11.16 5.68
C ASP A 212 3.91 10.65 5.20
N PRO A 213 4.99 10.79 5.99
CA PRO A 213 6.32 10.38 5.59
C PRO A 213 6.42 8.89 5.19
N PHE A 214 5.68 8.02 5.86
CA PHE A 214 5.63 6.60 5.50
C PHE A 214 5.04 6.42 4.09
N MET A 215 3.92 7.05 3.82
CA MET A 215 3.26 6.98 2.52
C MET A 215 4.14 7.58 1.41
N GLU A 216 4.81 8.70 1.70
CA GLU A 216 5.70 9.37 0.75
C GLU A 216 6.90 8.51 0.36
N VAL A 217 7.56 7.91 1.34
CA VAL A 217 8.71 7.03 1.12
C VAL A 217 8.35 5.81 0.27
N PHE A 218 7.09 5.35 0.32
CA PHE A 218 6.57 4.26 -0.52
C PHE A 218 5.84 4.73 -1.78
N ASN A 219 6.19 5.93 -2.28
CA ASN A 219 5.72 6.47 -3.55
C ASN A 219 4.21 6.75 -3.62
N GLU A 220 3.58 7.13 -2.51
CA GLU A 220 2.24 7.68 -2.57
C GLU A 220 2.25 8.95 -3.44
N PRO A 221 1.35 9.07 -4.44
CA PRO A 221 1.28 10.28 -5.24
C PRO A 221 0.99 11.52 -4.40
N ALA A 222 1.66 12.62 -4.73
CA ALA A 222 1.34 13.90 -4.09
C ALA A 222 -0.11 14.29 -4.39
N PRO A 223 -0.87 14.78 -3.40
CA PRO A 223 -2.28 15.14 -3.58
C PRO A 223 -2.49 16.38 -4.46
N ASP A 224 -1.41 17.06 -4.83
CA ASP A 224 -1.42 18.30 -5.62
C ASP A 224 -1.46 18.04 -7.14
N PHE A 225 -1.08 16.84 -7.59
CA PHE A 225 -0.93 16.52 -9.01
C PHE A 225 -1.69 15.27 -9.41
N SER A 226 -2.09 15.23 -10.68
CA SER A 226 -2.63 14.01 -11.28
C SER A 226 -1.52 12.98 -11.47
N CYS A 227 -1.75 11.74 -11.07
CA CYS A 227 -0.84 10.63 -11.23
C CYS A 227 -1.36 9.68 -12.31
N GLU A 228 -0.59 9.52 -13.38
CA GLU A 228 -0.90 8.59 -14.47
C GLU A 228 -0.67 7.13 -14.06
N ALA A 229 0.51 6.87 -13.54
CA ALA A 229 0.93 5.58 -12.99
C ALA A 229 1.86 5.85 -11.81
N ARG A 230 1.77 5.01 -10.78
CA ARG A 230 2.68 5.14 -9.63
C ARG A 230 4.04 4.59 -10.00
N GLU A 231 5.07 5.31 -9.62
CA GLU A 231 6.44 4.82 -9.71
C GLU A 231 6.68 3.81 -8.60
N VAL A 232 7.49 2.80 -8.91
CA VAL A 232 7.98 1.84 -7.92
C VAL A 232 9.47 2.04 -7.81
N SER A 233 9.92 2.48 -6.63
CA SER A 233 11.33 2.63 -6.33
C SER A 233 11.72 1.74 -5.15
N THR A 234 12.95 1.26 -5.13
CA THR A 234 13.54 0.59 -3.97
C THR A 234 14.69 1.46 -3.51
N VAL A 235 14.50 2.15 -2.40
CA VAL A 235 15.46 3.12 -1.86
C VAL A 235 15.70 2.87 -0.37
N THR A 236 16.91 3.19 0.08
CA THR A 236 17.33 2.99 1.47
C THR A 236 16.38 3.57 2.53
N PRO A 237 15.76 4.75 2.35
CA PRO A 237 14.79 5.29 3.31
C PRO A 237 13.61 4.38 3.61
N GLN A 238 13.21 3.49 2.69
CA GLN A 238 12.12 2.54 2.90
C GLN A 238 12.46 1.51 3.98
N VAL A 239 13.68 0.98 3.96
CA VAL A 239 14.16 0.06 4.99
C VAL A 239 14.17 0.74 6.36
N PHE A 240 14.67 1.97 6.42
CA PHE A 240 14.67 2.73 7.68
C PHE A 240 13.25 3.03 8.17
N SER A 241 12.32 3.35 7.28
CA SER A 241 10.91 3.57 7.66
C SER A 241 10.25 2.30 8.21
N LEU A 242 10.59 1.14 7.66
CA LEU A 242 10.03 -0.13 8.15
C LEU A 242 10.69 -0.59 9.45
N PHE A 243 12.03 -0.45 9.62
CA PHE A 243 12.70 -0.89 10.83
C PHE A 243 12.59 0.09 12.00
N ASN A 244 12.65 1.40 11.72
CA ASN A 244 12.71 2.44 12.76
C ASN A 244 11.43 3.26 12.88
N GLY A 245 10.46 3.04 11.96
CA GLY A 245 9.20 3.77 11.99
C GLY A 245 8.32 3.34 13.16
N GLN A 246 7.81 4.30 13.92
CA GLN A 246 6.91 4.04 15.04
C GLN A 246 5.74 3.16 14.63
N GLY A 247 5.06 3.49 13.52
CA GLY A 247 3.91 2.72 13.05
C GLY A 247 4.24 1.27 12.71
N SER A 248 5.44 0.97 12.20
CA SER A 248 5.87 -0.40 11.91
C SER A 248 6.12 -1.19 13.19
N TYR A 249 6.77 -0.56 14.18
CA TYR A 249 7.02 -1.18 15.48
C TYR A 249 5.72 -1.43 16.23
N ASP A 250 4.78 -0.47 16.22
CA ASP A 250 3.46 -0.64 16.85
C ASP A 250 2.69 -1.83 16.27
N ARG A 251 2.77 -2.01 14.93
CA ARG A 251 2.14 -3.18 14.28
C ARG A 251 2.86 -4.48 14.61
N ALA A 252 4.19 -4.48 14.70
CA ALA A 252 4.94 -5.65 15.14
C ALA A 252 4.58 -6.04 16.58
N LEU A 253 4.46 -5.06 17.47
CA LEU A 253 4.06 -5.26 18.86
C LEU A 253 2.62 -5.79 18.97
N ALA A 254 1.70 -5.22 18.19
CA ALA A 254 0.31 -5.66 18.14
C ALA A 254 0.20 -7.10 17.59
N LEU A 255 0.99 -7.48 16.57
CA LEU A 255 1.03 -8.84 16.04
C LEU A 255 1.55 -9.84 17.07
N ALA A 256 2.66 -9.53 17.74
CA ALA A 256 3.19 -10.36 18.81
C ALA A 256 2.19 -10.56 19.96
N ASN A 257 1.58 -9.47 20.42
CA ASN A 257 0.54 -9.52 21.45
C ASN A 257 -0.69 -10.33 21.03
N ARG A 258 -1.13 -10.21 19.75
CA ARG A 258 -2.21 -11.03 19.20
C ARG A 258 -1.88 -12.51 19.29
N VAL A 259 -0.73 -12.93 18.77
CA VAL A 259 -0.31 -14.33 18.70
C VAL A 259 -0.20 -14.96 20.10
N LEU A 260 0.39 -14.23 21.06
CA LEU A 260 0.50 -14.71 22.43
C LEU A 260 -0.86 -14.77 23.14
N LYS A 261 -1.77 -13.84 22.88
CA LYS A 261 -3.14 -13.88 23.40
C LYS A 261 -3.99 -15.00 22.81
N GLU A 262 -3.77 -15.37 21.54
CA GLU A 262 -4.39 -16.52 20.90
C GLU A 262 -3.95 -17.86 21.54
N LYS A 263 -2.88 -17.86 22.36
CA LYS A 263 -2.28 -19.04 23.00
C LYS A 263 -1.97 -20.15 21.99
N ALA A 264 -1.46 -19.76 20.83
CA ALA A 264 -1.06 -20.71 19.80
C ALA A 264 -0.01 -21.68 20.34
N ALA A 265 -0.16 -22.97 20.06
CA ALA A 265 0.79 -23.99 20.49
C ALA A 265 2.20 -23.75 19.94
N ASP A 266 2.30 -23.12 18.78
CA ASP A 266 3.54 -22.70 18.12
C ASP A 266 3.41 -21.24 17.67
N PRO A 267 3.86 -20.27 18.49
CA PRO A 267 3.75 -18.85 18.18
C PRO A 267 4.48 -18.45 16.89
N ILE A 268 5.66 -19.00 16.62
CA ILE A 268 6.43 -18.66 15.41
C ILE A 268 5.68 -19.13 14.17
N SER A 269 5.19 -20.37 14.14
CA SER A 269 4.37 -20.83 13.02
C SER A 269 3.12 -19.96 12.83
N ARG A 270 2.51 -19.51 13.92
CA ARG A 270 1.34 -18.64 13.85
C ARG A 270 1.65 -17.25 13.27
N VAL A 271 2.78 -16.66 13.62
CA VAL A 271 3.25 -15.41 13.01
C VAL A 271 3.44 -15.59 11.50
N PHE A 272 4.09 -16.68 11.05
CA PHE A 272 4.28 -16.97 9.63
C PHE A 272 2.96 -17.16 8.88
N GLU A 273 2.00 -17.88 9.47
CA GLU A 273 0.66 -18.06 8.88
C GLU A 273 -0.07 -16.73 8.69
N LEU A 274 0.00 -15.83 9.67
CA LEU A 274 -0.64 -14.51 9.59
C LEU A 274 0.07 -13.59 8.59
N THR A 275 1.40 -13.65 8.53
CA THR A 275 2.22 -12.71 7.74
C THR A 275 2.36 -13.16 6.29
N PHE A 276 2.58 -14.46 6.06
CA PHE A 276 2.91 -15.02 4.74
C PHE A 276 1.88 -16.04 4.22
N GLY A 277 0.92 -16.47 5.05
CA GLY A 277 -0.05 -17.50 4.66
C GLY A 277 0.54 -18.90 4.57
N ARG A 278 1.76 -19.13 5.07
CA ARG A 278 2.46 -20.43 5.08
C ARG A 278 3.08 -20.73 6.42
N LYS A 279 3.47 -21.99 6.62
CA LYS A 279 4.31 -22.37 7.76
C LYS A 279 5.78 -22.04 7.49
N PRO A 280 6.59 -21.79 8.55
CA PRO A 280 8.04 -21.64 8.42
C PRO A 280 8.69 -22.97 8.02
N THR A 281 9.83 -22.91 7.36
CA THR A 281 10.76 -24.04 7.28
C THR A 281 11.40 -24.30 8.64
N MET A 282 12.08 -25.44 8.80
CA MET A 282 12.76 -25.74 10.07
C MET A 282 13.85 -24.72 10.39
N ASP A 283 14.60 -24.28 9.38
CA ASP A 283 15.69 -23.30 9.55
C ASP A 283 15.14 -21.91 9.94
N GLU A 284 14.08 -21.45 9.25
CA GLU A 284 13.38 -20.20 9.59
C GLU A 284 12.83 -20.24 11.03
N LYS A 285 12.21 -21.35 11.39
CA LYS A 285 11.64 -21.53 12.73
C LYS A 285 12.73 -21.46 13.79
N THR A 286 13.79 -22.25 13.63
CA THR A 286 14.92 -22.29 14.57
C THR A 286 15.56 -20.90 14.71
N ALA A 287 15.83 -20.21 13.60
CA ALA A 287 16.41 -18.88 13.63
C ALA A 287 15.52 -17.86 14.38
N CYS A 288 14.20 -17.91 14.15
CA CYS A 288 13.25 -17.04 14.84
C CYS A 288 13.13 -17.36 16.34
N GLU A 289 13.10 -18.64 16.72
CA GLU A 289 13.05 -19.07 18.12
C GLU A 289 14.31 -18.65 18.88
N ASP A 290 15.50 -18.82 18.29
CA ASP A 290 16.76 -18.40 18.87
C ASP A 290 16.84 -16.88 19.03
N HIS A 291 16.39 -16.14 18.01
CA HIS A 291 16.34 -14.69 18.08
C HIS A 291 15.37 -14.23 19.18
N TRP A 292 14.17 -14.77 19.22
CA TRP A 292 13.17 -14.46 20.23
C TRP A 292 13.72 -14.65 21.65
N LYS A 293 14.33 -15.80 21.92
CA LYS A 293 14.93 -16.11 23.22
C LYS A 293 16.07 -15.15 23.60
N GLN A 294 16.93 -14.79 22.64
CA GLN A 294 18.01 -13.83 22.86
C GLN A 294 17.47 -12.43 23.15
N MET A 295 16.44 -12.01 22.43
CA MET A 295 15.83 -10.70 22.62
C MET A 295 15.04 -10.60 23.89
N GLU A 296 14.40 -11.67 24.37
CA GLU A 296 13.70 -11.69 25.65
C GLU A 296 14.64 -11.33 26.82
N ALA A 297 15.83 -11.91 26.82
CA ALA A 297 16.84 -11.60 27.85
C ALA A 297 17.35 -10.14 27.79
N LYS A 298 17.32 -9.50 26.61
CA LYS A 298 17.65 -8.07 26.43
C LYS A 298 16.48 -7.19 26.85
N GLN A 299 15.28 -7.50 26.38
CA GLN A 299 14.05 -6.76 26.66
C GLN A 299 13.69 -6.74 28.15
N ALA A 300 14.03 -7.80 28.90
CA ALA A 300 13.83 -7.87 30.35
C ALA A 300 14.64 -6.81 31.11
N LYS A 301 15.72 -6.28 30.53
CA LYS A 301 16.58 -5.28 31.17
C LYS A 301 16.14 -3.84 30.83
N LEU A 302 15.21 -3.67 29.91
CA LEU A 302 14.75 -2.36 29.47
C LEU A 302 13.55 -1.89 30.27
N THR A 303 13.55 -0.61 30.60
CA THR A 303 12.44 0.05 31.28
C THR A 303 11.79 1.03 30.29
N PHE A 304 10.48 0.98 30.17
CA PHE A 304 9.71 1.83 29.29
C PHE A 304 8.81 2.77 30.09
N THR A 305 8.67 3.98 29.62
CA THR A 305 7.72 4.96 30.16
C THR A 305 6.58 5.16 29.19
N LYS A 306 5.37 5.36 29.71
CA LYS A 306 4.20 5.59 28.87
C LYS A 306 4.32 6.95 28.17
N SER A 307 4.35 6.92 26.86
CA SER A 307 4.34 8.13 26.05
C SER A 307 2.93 8.73 26.07
N LYS A 308 2.87 10.06 26.21
CA LYS A 308 1.64 10.83 26.10
C LYS A 308 1.84 11.92 25.06
N PRO A 309 0.87 12.14 24.17
CA PRO A 309 0.97 13.25 23.23
C PRO A 309 0.94 14.60 23.97
N PRO A 310 1.58 15.63 23.40
CA PRO A 310 1.57 16.97 23.97
C PRO A 310 0.18 17.60 23.84
N LEU A 311 -0.29 18.28 24.89
CA LEU A 311 -1.54 19.06 24.85
C LEU A 311 -1.33 20.48 24.34
N GLU A 312 -0.09 20.91 24.22
CA GLU A 312 0.31 22.21 23.70
C GLU A 312 1.66 22.06 23.01
N VAL A 313 1.86 22.76 21.91
CA VAL A 313 3.12 22.77 21.18
C VAL A 313 3.52 24.22 20.87
N ARG A 314 4.80 24.56 21.11
CA ARG A 314 5.39 25.80 20.63
C ARG A 314 5.73 25.62 19.15
N ARG A 315 5.29 26.59 18.34
CA ARG A 315 5.55 26.62 16.90
C ARG A 315 6.34 27.87 16.56
N ASP A 316 7.48 27.68 15.90
CA ASP A 316 8.30 28.78 15.40
C ASP A 316 7.99 28.97 13.92
N ALA A 317 7.81 30.21 13.51
CA ALA A 317 7.40 30.55 12.16
C ALA A 317 8.10 31.82 11.67
N VAL A 318 8.04 32.05 10.38
CA VAL A 318 8.54 33.27 9.73
C VAL A 318 7.37 33.87 8.96
N GLU A 319 7.14 35.18 9.13
CA GLU A 319 6.19 35.92 8.32
C GLU A 319 6.73 36.02 6.89
N GLU A 320 5.95 35.58 5.88
CA GLU A 320 6.44 35.44 4.50
C GLU A 320 6.83 36.75 3.83
N ASN A 321 6.14 37.84 4.13
CA ASN A 321 6.36 39.12 3.44
C ASN A 321 7.48 39.94 4.09
N THR A 322 7.61 39.87 5.40
CA THR A 322 8.58 40.67 6.16
C THR A 322 9.84 39.90 6.54
N GLY A 323 9.78 38.57 6.56
CA GLY A 323 10.85 37.71 7.06
C GLY A 323 10.99 37.73 8.58
N GLU A 324 10.04 38.33 9.30
CA GLU A 324 10.06 38.42 10.77
C GLU A 324 9.83 37.03 11.38
N LYS A 325 10.69 36.64 12.33
CA LYS A 325 10.56 35.40 13.09
C LYS A 325 9.70 35.63 14.30
N PHE A 326 8.73 34.72 14.49
CA PHE A 326 7.88 34.75 15.66
C PHE A 326 7.56 33.33 16.15
N SER A 327 7.08 33.23 17.37
CA SER A 327 6.65 31.94 17.97
C SER A 327 5.28 32.11 18.58
N PHE A 328 4.52 31.02 18.56
CA PHE A 328 3.23 30.95 19.24
C PHE A 328 3.01 29.55 19.81
N ASN A 329 2.15 29.51 20.83
CA ASN A 329 1.75 28.22 21.41
C ASN A 329 0.38 27.84 20.85
N GLU A 330 0.31 26.64 20.29
CA GLU A 330 -0.93 26.05 19.80
C GLU A 330 -1.41 24.99 20.80
N LYS A 331 -2.64 25.14 21.27
CA LYS A 331 -3.32 24.13 22.09
C LYS A 331 -3.85 23.01 21.20
N LEU A 332 -3.69 21.78 21.65
CA LEU A 332 -4.04 20.56 20.92
C LEU A 332 -5.18 19.81 21.65
N PRO A 333 -6.40 20.35 21.72
CA PRO A 333 -7.50 19.78 22.50
C PRO A 333 -7.89 18.37 22.04
N GLY A 334 -7.64 18.01 20.78
CA GLY A 334 -7.92 16.67 20.28
C GLY A 334 -7.10 15.57 20.92
N TYR A 335 -5.98 15.89 21.61
CA TYR A 335 -5.21 14.93 22.39
C TYR A 335 -5.74 14.72 23.83
N THR A 336 -6.74 15.47 24.26
CA THR A 336 -7.30 15.29 25.62
C THR A 336 -7.92 13.91 25.82
N GLU A 337 -8.61 13.40 24.81
CA GLU A 337 -9.27 12.09 24.80
C GLU A 337 -8.49 11.03 24.01
N PHE A 338 -7.24 11.32 23.67
CA PHE A 338 -6.45 10.42 22.83
C PHE A 338 -6.08 9.14 23.57
N VAL A 339 -6.45 8.02 22.98
CA VAL A 339 -6.08 6.67 23.41
C VAL A 339 -4.93 6.18 22.52
N PRO A 340 -3.71 6.05 23.03
CA PRO A 340 -2.60 5.54 22.22
C PRO A 340 -2.82 4.09 21.81
N ASP A 341 -2.16 3.68 20.75
CA ASP A 341 -2.01 2.27 20.39
C ASP A 341 -1.22 1.52 21.46
N LEU A 342 -1.12 0.20 21.35
CA LEU A 342 -0.38 -0.63 22.31
C LEU A 342 1.07 -0.15 22.42
N GLN A 343 1.52 0.14 23.62
CA GLN A 343 2.88 0.63 23.88
C GLN A 343 3.77 -0.46 24.51
N PRO A 344 5.11 -0.36 24.36
CA PRO A 344 6.04 -1.34 24.98
C PRO A 344 5.88 -1.48 26.49
N VAL A 345 5.48 -0.41 27.18
CA VAL A 345 5.24 -0.42 28.62
C VAL A 345 4.03 -1.27 29.02
N ASP A 346 3.10 -1.47 28.12
CA ASP A 346 1.88 -2.26 28.36
C ASP A 346 2.11 -3.77 28.10
N CYS A 347 3.34 -4.18 27.71
CA CYS A 347 3.72 -5.53 27.33
C CYS A 347 4.88 -6.06 28.19
N ASP A 348 4.90 -7.37 28.39
CA ASP A 348 6.02 -8.06 29.04
C ASP A 348 7.24 -8.20 28.09
N ALA A 349 8.36 -8.67 28.63
CA ALA A 349 9.60 -8.85 27.88
C ALA A 349 9.45 -9.88 26.75
N GLN A 350 8.65 -10.92 26.97
CA GLN A 350 8.39 -11.98 26.00
C GLN A 350 7.65 -11.42 24.75
N THR A 351 6.62 -10.62 24.98
CA THR A 351 5.84 -9.96 23.92
C THR A 351 6.70 -9.00 23.11
N ARG A 352 7.51 -8.16 23.80
CA ARG A 352 8.41 -7.22 23.11
C ARG A 352 9.48 -7.94 22.28
N ALA A 353 10.01 -9.04 22.82
CA ALA A 353 10.99 -9.86 22.10
C ALA A 353 10.39 -10.54 20.86
N LEU A 354 9.15 -11.03 20.95
CA LEU A 354 8.45 -11.56 19.76
C LEU A 354 8.14 -10.46 18.77
N ALA A 355 7.89 -9.22 19.22
CA ALA A 355 7.71 -8.08 18.32
C ALA A 355 8.95 -7.78 17.48
N ASP A 356 10.16 -7.99 18.03
CA ASP A 356 11.41 -7.85 17.25
C ASP A 356 11.46 -8.88 16.11
N VAL A 357 11.02 -10.13 16.34
CA VAL A 357 10.87 -11.14 15.27
C VAL A 357 9.82 -10.70 14.25
N CYS A 358 8.65 -10.27 14.71
CA CYS A 358 7.59 -9.78 13.83
C CYS A 358 8.07 -8.62 12.96
N LEU A 359 8.85 -7.69 13.51
CA LEU A 359 9.40 -6.56 12.78
C LEU A 359 10.34 -7.00 11.65
N VAL A 360 11.18 -8.01 11.88
CA VAL A 360 12.04 -8.59 10.84
C VAL A 360 11.21 -9.19 9.71
N LEU A 361 10.13 -9.93 10.03
CA LEU A 361 9.26 -10.54 9.04
C LEU A 361 8.48 -9.49 8.22
N LEU A 362 7.99 -8.43 8.85
CA LEU A 362 7.36 -7.29 8.17
C LEU A 362 8.31 -6.55 7.21
N ASN A 363 9.61 -6.64 7.45
CA ASN A 363 10.65 -6.06 6.60
C ASN A 363 11.11 -7.00 5.47
N SER A 364 10.58 -8.20 5.39
CA SER A 364 10.97 -9.17 4.37
C SER A 364 10.35 -8.81 2.99
N ASN A 365 11.03 -9.26 1.92
CA ASN A 365 10.46 -9.15 0.58
C ASN A 365 9.16 -9.96 0.45
N GLU A 366 9.06 -11.09 1.16
CA GLU A 366 7.87 -11.95 1.13
C GLU A 366 6.62 -11.23 1.65
N PHE A 367 6.77 -10.33 2.63
CA PHE A 367 5.67 -9.47 3.09
C PHE A 367 5.40 -8.30 2.13
N SER A 368 6.46 -7.73 1.56
CA SER A 368 6.37 -6.48 0.82
C SER A 368 5.98 -6.64 -0.65
N TYR A 369 5.98 -7.87 -1.19
CA TYR A 369 5.71 -8.16 -2.60
C TYR A 369 4.57 -9.15 -2.78
N VAL A 370 3.84 -9.01 -3.88
CA VAL A 370 2.90 -9.99 -4.42
C VAL A 370 3.63 -10.75 -5.53
N TYR A 371 3.59 -12.09 -5.45
CA TYR A 371 4.29 -12.99 -6.36
C TYR A 371 3.33 -13.74 -7.26
#